data_3bd03efc040a69f5a7f6ab3770e4eec4
#
_entry.id   3bd03efc040a69f5a7f6ab3770e4eec4
#
_cell.length_a   1.000
_cell.length_b   1.000
_cell.length_c   1.000
_cell.angle_alpha   90.00
_cell.angle_beta   90.00
_cell.angle_gamma   90.00
#
_symmetry.space_group_name_H-M   'P 1'
#
loop_
_entity.id
_entity.type
_entity.pdbx_description
1 polymer ?
#
loop_
_entity_poly.entity_id
_entity_poly.type
_entity_poly.pdbx_seq_one_letter_code
_entity_poly.pdbx_strand_id
1 'polypeptide(L)'
;MWSTHPTDQKLTARLEEGSMFVRNQQLTKARDIFTEVINIDQNWAEAWNKRATVLYMMGEFQKSQDDIDKVLALEARHFGALAGQGLVNIQLKNYEKAIRSYEQAQEIYPAMRSPKIMIKQIEELMKQQTI
;
A
#
# COMPACT_ATOMS: atom_id res chain seq x y z
N MET A 1 11.56 -23.35 0.52
CA MET A 1 11.80 -22.95 0.72
C MET A 1 11.65 -21.80 0.93
N TRP A 2 11.70 -21.57 1.21
CA TRP A 2 11.77 -20.40 1.62
C TRP A 2 11.86 -19.46 0.50
N SER A 3 11.50 -18.23 0.70
CA SER A 3 11.51 -17.23 -0.32
C SER A 3 12.89 -17.05 -0.94
N THR A 4 12.93 -16.81 -2.23
CA THR A 4 14.18 -16.46 -2.90
C THR A 4 14.57 -15.01 -2.70
N HIS A 5 13.62 -14.14 -2.28
CA HIS A 5 13.88 -12.71 -2.20
C HIS A 5 14.95 -12.33 -1.19
N PRO A 6 14.96 -12.89 0.02
CA PRO A 6 15.99 -12.53 1.01
C PRO A 6 17.40 -12.88 0.58
N THR A 7 17.57 -13.77 -0.41
CA THR A 7 18.89 -14.15 -0.88
C THR A 7 19.44 -13.23 -1.94
N ASP A 8 18.60 -12.37 -2.52
CA ASP A 8 19.07 -11.42 -3.50
C ASP A 8 19.42 -10.11 -2.82
N GLN A 9 20.65 -10.01 -2.35
CA GLN A 9 21.12 -8.86 -1.62
C GLN A 9 21.13 -7.59 -2.47
N LYS A 10 21.36 -7.72 -3.76
CA LYS A 10 21.37 -6.57 -4.66
C LYS A 10 19.99 -5.96 -4.80
N LEU A 11 18.97 -6.79 -4.96
CA LEU A 11 17.60 -6.31 -5.04
C LEU A 11 17.12 -5.70 -3.72
N THR A 12 17.49 -6.33 -2.62
CA THR A 12 17.17 -5.79 -1.29
C THR A 12 17.80 -4.43 -1.09
N ALA A 13 19.07 -4.29 -1.47
CA ALA A 13 19.77 -3.00 -1.37
C ALA A 13 19.13 -1.95 -2.28
N ARG A 14 18.71 -2.35 -3.47
CA ARG A 14 18.07 -1.43 -4.40
C ARG A 14 16.71 -0.96 -3.87
N LEU A 15 15.95 -1.88 -3.27
CA LEU A 15 14.68 -1.53 -2.63
C LEU A 15 14.90 -0.51 -1.51
N GLU A 16 15.93 -0.73 -0.69
CA GLU A 16 16.27 0.17 0.40
C GLU A 16 16.69 1.55 -0.13
N GLU A 17 17.41 1.58 -1.24
CA GLU A 17 17.78 2.83 -1.89
C GLU A 17 16.54 3.62 -2.31
N GLY A 18 15.54 2.94 -2.89
CA GLY A 18 14.26 3.56 -3.20
C GLY A 18 13.59 4.15 -1.98
N SER A 19 13.64 3.42 -0.86
CA SER A 19 13.06 3.91 0.41
C SER A 19 13.77 5.16 0.92
N MET A 20 15.07 5.26 0.71
CA MET A 20 15.82 6.47 1.06
C MET A 20 15.35 7.67 0.24
N PHE A 21 15.09 7.48 -1.04
CA PHE A 21 14.56 8.55 -1.87
C PHE A 21 13.17 8.99 -1.41
N VAL A 22 12.33 8.06 -0.93
CA VAL A 22 11.04 8.42 -0.34
C VAL A 22 11.24 9.34 0.86
N ARG A 23 12.14 8.97 1.77
CA ARG A 23 12.41 9.77 2.97
C ARG A 23 12.93 11.18 2.61
N ASN A 24 13.61 11.30 1.49
CA ASN A 24 14.15 12.57 1.00
C ASN A 24 13.18 13.32 0.08
N GLN A 25 11.93 12.88 0.00
CA GLN A 25 10.88 13.50 -0.81
C GLN A 25 11.18 13.47 -2.31
N GLN A 26 12.05 12.59 -2.77
CA GLN A 26 12.35 12.42 -4.19
C GLN A 26 11.51 11.27 -4.75
N LEU A 27 10.22 11.53 -4.90
CA LEU A 27 9.23 10.49 -5.17
C LEU A 27 9.38 9.88 -6.57
N THR A 28 9.71 10.69 -7.58
CA THR A 28 9.89 10.18 -8.94
C THR A 28 11.04 9.18 -9.00
N LYS A 29 12.17 9.50 -8.36
CA LYS A 29 13.32 8.59 -8.32
C LYS A 29 12.97 7.31 -7.57
N ALA A 30 12.26 7.43 -6.45
CA ALA A 30 11.82 6.27 -5.68
C ALA A 30 10.93 5.37 -6.53
N ARG A 31 9.94 5.95 -7.21
CA ARG A 31 9.03 5.19 -8.09
C ARG A 31 9.82 4.44 -9.16
N ASP A 32 10.78 5.11 -9.79
CA ASP A 32 11.57 4.50 -10.86
C ASP A 32 12.39 3.33 -10.35
N ILE A 33 12.97 3.46 -9.15
CA ILE A 33 13.72 2.37 -8.53
C ILE A 33 12.81 1.19 -8.20
N PHE A 34 11.64 1.45 -7.61
CA PHE A 34 10.71 0.36 -7.30
C PHE A 34 10.21 -0.31 -8.58
N THR A 35 10.00 0.43 -9.65
CA THR A 35 9.64 -0.13 -10.94
C THR A 35 10.74 -1.05 -11.47
N GLU A 36 11.98 -0.65 -11.35
CA GLU A 36 13.13 -1.49 -11.73
C GLU A 36 13.12 -2.80 -10.94
N VAL A 37 12.94 -2.74 -9.63
CA VAL A 37 12.92 -3.93 -8.78
C VAL A 37 11.75 -4.85 -9.15
N ILE A 38 10.57 -4.29 -9.39
CA ILE A 38 9.40 -5.05 -9.82
C ILE A 38 9.68 -5.77 -11.14
N ASN A 39 10.30 -5.09 -12.09
CA ASN A 39 10.60 -5.70 -13.39
C ASN A 39 11.57 -6.87 -13.28
N ILE A 40 12.45 -6.85 -12.29
CA ILE A 40 13.38 -7.94 -12.06
C ILE A 40 12.70 -9.10 -11.31
N ASP A 41 11.84 -8.80 -10.33
CA ASP A 41 11.15 -9.82 -9.54
C ASP A 41 9.70 -9.42 -9.31
N GLN A 42 8.82 -9.85 -10.19
CA GLN A 42 7.39 -9.51 -10.15
C GLN A 42 6.63 -10.22 -9.03
N ASN A 43 7.24 -11.18 -8.36
CA ASN A 43 6.60 -11.94 -7.30
C ASN A 43 6.96 -11.44 -5.90
N TRP A 44 7.67 -10.34 -5.81
CA TRP A 44 8.05 -9.75 -4.53
C TRP A 44 7.03 -8.69 -4.11
N ALA A 45 6.09 -9.11 -3.25
CA ALA A 45 4.98 -8.25 -2.83
C ALA A 45 5.44 -6.92 -2.25
N GLU A 46 6.55 -6.91 -1.47
CA GLU A 46 7.04 -5.71 -0.85
C GLU A 46 7.41 -4.62 -1.87
N ALA A 47 7.96 -5.01 -3.02
CA ALA A 47 8.31 -4.04 -4.06
C ALA A 47 7.06 -3.35 -4.61
N TRP A 48 6.00 -4.12 -4.87
CA TRP A 48 4.72 -3.56 -5.29
C TRP A 48 4.14 -2.64 -4.22
N ASN A 49 4.21 -3.07 -2.96
CA ASN A 49 3.66 -2.27 -1.85
C ASN A 49 4.40 -0.94 -1.70
N LYS A 50 5.71 -0.94 -1.85
CA LYS A 50 6.48 0.29 -1.77
C LYS A 50 6.15 1.25 -2.90
N ARG A 51 5.97 0.72 -4.12
CA ARG A 51 5.57 1.57 -5.24
C ARG A 51 4.15 2.11 -5.04
N ALA A 52 3.24 1.28 -4.53
CA ALA A 52 1.88 1.74 -4.22
C ALA A 52 1.89 2.92 -3.26
N THR A 53 2.75 2.86 -2.24
CA THR A 53 2.88 3.96 -1.26
C THR A 53 3.36 5.24 -1.94
N VAL A 54 4.37 5.13 -2.79
CA VAL A 54 4.89 6.29 -3.52
C VAL A 54 3.84 6.88 -4.45
N LEU A 55 3.12 6.03 -5.17
CA LEU A 55 2.06 6.48 -6.07
C LEU A 55 0.96 7.21 -5.29
N TYR A 56 0.61 6.72 -4.11
CA TYR A 56 -0.33 7.41 -3.24
C TYR A 56 0.20 8.80 -2.88
N MET A 57 1.46 8.90 -2.47
CA MET A 57 2.08 10.17 -2.10
C MET A 57 2.14 11.14 -3.28
N MET A 58 2.20 10.63 -4.50
CA MET A 58 2.20 11.44 -5.72
C MET A 58 0.79 11.84 -6.17
N GLY A 59 -0.25 11.36 -5.48
CA GLY A 59 -1.63 11.62 -5.88
C GLY A 59 -2.14 10.72 -7.00
N GLU A 60 -1.37 9.68 -7.35
CA GLU A 60 -1.74 8.73 -8.40
C GLU A 60 -2.54 7.58 -7.79
N PHE A 61 -3.77 7.89 -7.35
CA PHE A 61 -4.53 6.99 -6.50
C PHE A 61 -4.96 5.70 -7.22
N GLN A 62 -5.39 5.80 -8.47
CA GLN A 62 -5.81 4.60 -9.20
C GLN A 62 -4.62 3.67 -9.46
N LYS A 63 -3.48 4.24 -9.83
CA LYS A 63 -2.26 3.43 -10.03
C LYS A 63 -1.80 2.79 -8.73
N SER A 64 -1.95 3.50 -7.62
CA SER A 64 -1.66 2.94 -6.29
C SER A 64 -2.56 1.74 -6.01
N GLN A 65 -3.87 1.84 -6.29
CA GLN A 65 -4.78 0.72 -6.12
C GLN A 65 -4.39 -0.46 -6.99
N ASP A 66 -3.98 -0.20 -8.24
CA ASP A 66 -3.56 -1.28 -9.15
C ASP A 66 -2.38 -2.06 -8.56
N ASP A 67 -1.41 -1.36 -7.95
CA ASP A 67 -0.27 -2.02 -7.30
C ASP A 67 -0.71 -2.78 -6.05
N ILE A 68 -1.63 -2.20 -5.27
CA ILE A 68 -2.19 -2.88 -4.09
C ILE A 68 -2.86 -4.20 -4.51
N ASP A 69 -3.59 -4.20 -5.63
CA ASP A 69 -4.20 -5.42 -6.13
C ASP A 69 -3.16 -6.51 -6.36
N LYS A 70 -1.98 -6.14 -6.87
CA LYS A 70 -0.88 -7.10 -7.05
C LYS A 70 -0.36 -7.62 -5.71
N VAL A 71 -0.20 -6.73 -4.73
CA VAL A 71 0.24 -7.15 -3.39
C VAL A 71 -0.74 -8.16 -2.81
N LEU A 72 -2.03 -7.87 -2.87
CA LEU A 72 -3.05 -8.72 -2.27
C LEU A 72 -3.24 -10.03 -3.02
N ALA A 73 -2.93 -10.05 -4.33
CA ALA A 73 -2.91 -11.30 -5.10
C ALA A 73 -1.75 -12.20 -4.65
N LEU A 74 -0.62 -11.61 -4.26
CA LEU A 74 0.54 -12.35 -3.79
C LEU A 74 0.43 -12.72 -2.31
N GLU A 75 -0.11 -11.82 -1.49
CA GLU A 75 -0.22 -11.97 -0.03
C GLU A 75 -1.55 -11.38 0.42
N ALA A 76 -2.58 -12.22 0.47
CA ALA A 76 -3.95 -11.75 0.77
C ALA A 76 -4.10 -11.11 2.16
N ARG A 77 -3.22 -11.45 3.11
CA ARG A 77 -3.28 -10.91 4.46
C ARG A 77 -2.21 -9.84 4.73
N HIS A 78 -1.77 -9.17 3.69
CA HIS A 78 -0.77 -8.12 3.84
C HIS A 78 -1.41 -6.89 4.49
N PHE A 79 -1.13 -6.68 5.79
CA PHE A 79 -1.74 -5.60 6.56
C PHE A 79 -1.48 -4.23 5.94
N GLY A 80 -0.22 -3.97 5.55
CA GLY A 80 0.15 -2.68 4.96
C GLY A 80 -0.64 -2.37 3.70
N ALA A 81 -0.85 -3.38 2.84
CA ALA A 81 -1.62 -3.20 1.62
C ALA A 81 -3.11 -2.98 1.92
N LEU A 82 -3.66 -3.70 2.89
CA LEU A 82 -5.06 -3.50 3.28
C LEU A 82 -5.29 -2.09 3.85
N ALA A 83 -4.40 -1.63 4.71
CA ALA A 83 -4.47 -0.27 5.24
C ALA A 83 -4.28 0.76 4.14
N GLY A 84 -3.34 0.52 3.23
CA GLY A 84 -3.12 1.38 2.08
C GLY A 84 -4.33 1.44 1.16
N GLN A 85 -5.01 0.30 0.96
CA GLN A 85 -6.25 0.25 0.18
C GLN A 85 -7.32 1.12 0.82
N GLY A 86 -7.40 1.11 2.16
CA GLY A 86 -8.31 2.00 2.86
C GLY A 86 -8.03 3.46 2.56
N LEU A 87 -6.77 3.86 2.68
CA LEU A 87 -6.37 5.24 2.39
C LEU A 87 -6.64 5.66 0.95
N VAL A 88 -6.27 4.80 0.00
CA VAL A 88 -6.48 5.09 -1.43
C VAL A 88 -7.96 5.26 -1.72
N ASN A 89 -8.79 4.40 -1.16
CA ASN A 89 -10.22 4.43 -1.48
C ASN A 89 -10.96 5.59 -0.80
N ILE A 90 -10.41 6.15 0.27
CA ILE A 90 -10.89 7.42 0.79
C ILE A 90 -10.70 8.51 -0.27
N GLN A 91 -9.51 8.56 -0.88
CA GLN A 91 -9.21 9.56 -1.90
C GLN A 91 -10.04 9.37 -3.17
N LEU A 92 -10.33 8.12 -3.52
CA LEU A 92 -11.18 7.78 -4.67
C LEU A 92 -12.67 7.91 -4.33
N LYS A 93 -13.00 8.25 -3.09
CA LYS A 93 -14.38 8.38 -2.59
C LYS A 93 -15.17 7.08 -2.64
N ASN A 94 -14.47 5.95 -2.63
CA ASN A 94 -15.05 4.62 -2.51
C ASN A 94 -15.10 4.22 -1.04
N TYR A 95 -15.95 4.91 -0.28
CA TYR A 95 -15.93 4.83 1.18
C TYR A 95 -16.28 3.44 1.71
N GLU A 96 -17.22 2.77 1.08
CA GLU A 96 -17.59 1.41 1.52
C GLU A 96 -16.43 0.44 1.35
N LYS A 97 -15.70 0.54 0.24
CA LYS A 97 -14.51 -0.29 0.02
C LYS A 97 -13.42 0.06 1.03
N ALA A 98 -13.27 1.34 1.37
CA ALA A 98 -12.29 1.76 2.36
C ALA A 98 -12.60 1.14 3.73
N ILE A 99 -13.88 1.16 4.14
CA ILE A 99 -14.30 0.55 5.40
C ILE A 99 -14.01 -0.95 5.40
N ARG A 100 -14.39 -1.66 4.34
CA ARG A 100 -14.12 -3.09 4.25
C ARG A 100 -12.62 -3.41 4.35
N SER A 101 -11.80 -2.57 3.74
CA SER A 101 -10.34 -2.76 3.79
C SER A 101 -9.81 -2.65 5.21
N TYR A 102 -10.28 -1.65 5.95
CA TYR A 102 -9.89 -1.49 7.36
C TYR A 102 -10.47 -2.58 8.24
N GLU A 103 -11.68 -3.07 7.95
CA GLU A 103 -12.24 -4.21 8.68
C GLU A 103 -11.38 -5.45 8.50
N GLN A 104 -10.91 -5.71 7.27
CA GLN A 104 -10.00 -6.83 7.01
C GLN A 104 -8.67 -6.65 7.74
N ALA A 105 -8.13 -5.43 7.75
CA ALA A 105 -6.91 -5.14 8.48
C ALA A 105 -7.10 -5.38 9.98
N GLN A 106 -8.26 -5.00 10.52
CA GLN A 106 -8.59 -5.20 11.93
C GLN A 106 -8.64 -6.68 12.30
N GLU A 107 -9.10 -7.53 11.39
CA GLU A 107 -9.12 -8.98 11.63
C GLU A 107 -7.71 -9.55 11.80
N ILE A 108 -6.73 -8.98 11.08
CA ILE A 108 -5.34 -9.43 11.17
C ILE A 108 -4.71 -9.02 12.49
N TYR A 109 -4.96 -7.79 12.94
CA TYR A 109 -4.43 -7.26 14.19
C TYR A 109 -5.55 -6.61 15.01
N PRO A 110 -6.36 -7.43 15.72
CA PRO A 110 -7.55 -6.91 16.42
C PRO A 110 -7.25 -5.85 17.47
N ALA A 111 -6.04 -5.86 18.05
CA ALA A 111 -5.68 -4.90 19.09
C ALA A 111 -5.27 -3.53 18.54
N MET A 112 -5.06 -3.41 17.24
CA MET A 112 -4.69 -2.12 16.66
C MET A 112 -5.87 -1.17 16.65
N ARG A 113 -5.62 0.06 17.05
CA ARG A 113 -6.66 1.09 17.10
C ARG A 113 -6.89 1.80 15.79
N SER A 114 -5.83 1.90 14.96
CA SER A 114 -5.91 2.72 13.76
C SER A 114 -7.04 2.33 12.79
N PRO A 115 -7.30 1.03 12.53
CA PRO A 115 -8.42 0.71 11.65
C PRO A 115 -9.77 1.19 12.17
N LYS A 116 -10.02 1.05 13.49
CA LYS A 116 -11.28 1.51 14.08
C LYS A 116 -11.43 3.02 13.98
N ILE A 117 -10.35 3.75 14.22
CA ILE A 117 -10.34 5.21 14.12
C ILE A 117 -10.65 5.64 12.69
N MET A 118 -10.01 5.00 11.71
CA MET A 118 -10.23 5.33 10.31
C MET A 118 -11.65 5.02 9.87
N ILE A 119 -12.23 3.89 10.31
CA ILE A 119 -13.60 3.56 9.98
C ILE A 119 -14.55 4.65 10.48
N LYS A 120 -14.35 5.12 11.71
CA LYS A 120 -15.17 6.20 12.25
C LYS A 120 -15.05 7.48 11.44
N GLN A 121 -13.84 7.83 11.04
CA GLN A 121 -13.61 9.01 10.22
C GLN A 121 -14.30 8.90 8.87
N ILE A 122 -14.26 7.71 8.26
CA ILE A 122 -14.92 7.47 6.98
C ILE A 122 -16.44 7.59 7.13
N GLU A 123 -17.00 7.05 8.21
CA GLU A 123 -18.42 7.16 8.47
C GLU A 123 -18.86 8.61 8.60
N GLU A 124 -18.05 9.45 9.23
CA GLU A 124 -18.33 10.88 9.31
C GLU A 124 -18.29 11.55 7.94
N LEU A 125 -17.33 11.17 7.09
CA LEU A 125 -17.28 11.69 5.72
C LEU A 125 -18.53 11.30 4.93
N MET A 126 -19.00 10.07 5.12
CA MET A 126 -20.23 9.61 4.44
C MET A 126 -21.44 10.41 4.88
N LYS A 127 -21.55 10.74 6.16
CA LYS A 127 -22.65 11.56 6.66
C LYS A 127 -22.64 12.94 6.06
N GLN A 128 -21.46 13.53 5.92
CA GLN A 128 -21.34 14.88 5.35
C GLN A 128 -21.82 14.92 3.90
N GLN A 129 -21.68 13.82 3.18
CA GLN A 129 -22.08 13.76 1.77
C GLN A 129 -23.59 13.63 1.57
N THR A 130 -24.33 13.24 2.60
CA THR A 130 -25.79 13.08 2.48
C THR A 130 -26.56 14.33 2.83
N ILE A 131 -25.90 15.42 3.20
CA ILE A 131 -26.57 16.69 3.55
C ILE A 131 -26.86 17.57 2.33
#